data_0a8c0c4c1ed146072768405887af1ae9
#
_entry.id   0a8c0c4c1ed146072768405887af1ae9
#
_cell.length_a   1.000
_cell.length_b   1.000
_cell.length_c   1.000
_cell.angle_alpha   90.00
_cell.angle_beta   90.00
_cell.angle_gamma   90.00
#
_symmetry.space_group_name_H-M   'P 1'
#
loop_
_entity.id
_entity.type
_entity.pdbx_description
1 polymer ?
#
loop_
_entity_poly.entity_id
_entity_poly.type
_entity_poly.pdbx_seq_one_letter_code
_entity_poly.pdbx_strand_id
1 'polypeptide(L)'
;MKDLNIKIEFFSPWHCGSGLSAGADADSLVIKDTNGLPYIPGKTIKGLIREAVEDYAALRGLDMDQEKAFGKAATAEEALPSGTLFFTNATLKEDEAKSILSNHVEDLLYVNKVATAIDEKNGITQEHSLRTIETTIPCTLYATILYVDDDMECVLEAALGFIKHMGTGRNRGFGRCKFSIEKGGKA
;
A
#
# COMPACT_ATOMS: atom_id res chain seq x y z
N MET A 1 20.27 12.39 9.56
CA MET A 1 19.21 11.96 8.62
C MET A 1 19.74 10.81 7.81
N LYS A 2 18.98 9.76 7.66
CA LYS A 2 19.31 8.54 6.91
C LYS A 2 18.13 8.07 6.10
N ASP A 3 18.38 7.13 5.19
CA ASP A 3 17.34 6.50 4.39
C ASP A 3 16.98 5.15 4.99
N LEU A 4 15.68 4.87 5.11
CA LEU A 4 15.18 3.59 5.60
C LEU A 4 14.54 2.81 4.46
N ASN A 5 15.09 1.64 4.16
CA ASN A 5 14.48 0.71 3.23
C ASN A 5 13.39 -0.08 3.95
N ILE A 6 12.19 -0.05 3.39
CA ILE A 6 11.05 -0.79 3.89
C ILE A 6 10.69 -1.92 2.94
N LYS A 7 10.35 -3.05 3.52
CA LYS A 7 9.85 -4.25 2.85
C LYS A 7 8.38 -4.41 3.18
N ILE A 8 7.55 -4.63 2.18
CA ILE A 8 6.12 -4.87 2.28
C ILE A 8 5.83 -6.26 1.72
N GLU A 9 5.54 -7.22 2.59
CA GLU A 9 5.21 -8.59 2.22
C GLU A 9 3.70 -8.77 2.23
N PHE A 10 3.10 -9.16 1.11
CA PHE A 10 1.69 -9.50 1.02
C PHE A 10 1.49 -11.01 1.16
N PHE A 11 0.56 -11.42 2.02
CA PHE A 11 0.21 -12.81 2.28
C PHE A 11 -1.14 -13.22 1.70
N SER A 12 -1.87 -12.26 1.16
CA SER A 12 -3.13 -12.48 0.44
C SER A 12 -3.19 -11.59 -0.80
N PRO A 13 -4.06 -11.90 -1.78
CA PRO A 13 -4.28 -10.99 -2.90
C PRO A 13 -4.60 -9.58 -2.41
N TRP A 14 -4.11 -8.58 -3.11
CA TRP A 14 -4.25 -7.19 -2.70
C TRP A 14 -4.67 -6.30 -3.87
N HIS A 15 -5.33 -5.20 -3.56
CA HIS A 15 -5.82 -4.24 -4.54
C HIS A 15 -5.45 -2.82 -4.11
N CYS A 16 -4.53 -2.22 -4.85
CA CYS A 16 -4.28 -0.79 -4.82
C CYS A 16 -4.89 -0.20 -6.09
N GLY A 17 -6.05 0.45 -5.95
CA GLY A 17 -6.85 0.88 -7.09
C GLY A 17 -6.19 2.02 -7.88
N SER A 18 -6.27 1.93 -9.21
CA SER A 18 -5.88 2.99 -10.13
C SER A 18 -6.93 4.11 -10.26
N GLY A 19 -8.16 3.84 -9.81
CA GLY A 19 -9.34 4.68 -10.09
C GLY A 19 -9.95 4.42 -11.46
N LEU A 20 -9.44 3.45 -12.22
CA LEU A 20 -9.93 3.06 -13.55
C LEU A 20 -10.75 1.77 -13.47
N SER A 21 -11.60 1.56 -14.49
CA SER A 21 -12.34 0.33 -14.74
C SER A 21 -12.08 -0.17 -16.16
N ALA A 22 -12.25 -1.48 -16.38
CA ALA A 22 -12.14 -2.11 -17.70
C ALA A 22 -13.51 -2.43 -18.32
N GLY A 23 -14.50 -1.59 -18.07
CA GLY A 23 -15.85 -1.79 -18.60
C GLY A 23 -16.48 -3.09 -18.09
N ALA A 24 -16.77 -4.04 -19.00
CA ALA A 24 -17.42 -5.30 -18.65
C ALA A 24 -16.50 -6.32 -17.96
N ASP A 25 -15.18 -6.18 -18.09
CA ASP A 25 -14.21 -7.18 -17.60
C ASP A 25 -13.87 -6.99 -16.13
N ALA A 26 -13.75 -5.74 -15.68
CA ALA A 26 -13.49 -5.43 -14.27
C ALA A 26 -13.99 -4.04 -13.87
N ASP A 27 -14.71 -3.96 -12.77
CA ASP A 27 -15.22 -2.70 -12.20
C ASP A 27 -14.11 -1.84 -11.58
N SER A 28 -13.00 -2.46 -11.18
CA SER A 28 -11.87 -1.75 -10.58
C SER A 28 -10.56 -2.44 -10.94
N LEU A 29 -9.62 -1.64 -11.46
CA LEU A 29 -8.29 -2.09 -11.85
C LEU A 29 -7.24 -1.68 -10.82
N VAL A 30 -6.21 -2.52 -10.65
CA VAL A 30 -5.03 -2.19 -9.86
C VAL A 30 -4.17 -1.15 -10.59
N ILE A 31 -3.38 -0.41 -9.82
CA ILE A 31 -2.39 0.51 -10.38
C ILE A 31 -1.17 -0.28 -10.86
N LYS A 32 -0.73 0.02 -12.09
CA LYS A 32 0.42 -0.60 -12.76
C LYS A 32 1.36 0.48 -13.26
N ASP A 33 2.63 0.16 -13.33
CA ASP A 33 3.61 1.02 -13.98
C ASP A 33 3.51 0.93 -15.53
N THR A 34 4.38 1.62 -16.23
CA THR A 34 4.41 1.63 -17.71
C THR A 34 4.77 0.28 -18.33
N ASN A 35 5.31 -0.63 -17.54
CA ASN A 35 5.68 -1.98 -17.95
C ASN A 35 4.64 -3.03 -17.54
N GLY A 36 3.52 -2.61 -16.95
CA GLY A 36 2.48 -3.53 -16.46
C GLY A 36 2.77 -4.15 -15.11
N LEU A 37 3.82 -3.72 -14.39
CA LEU A 37 4.15 -4.24 -13.06
C LEU A 37 3.39 -3.52 -11.95
N PRO A 38 3.02 -4.22 -10.86
CA PRO A 38 2.31 -3.63 -9.75
C PRO A 38 3.22 -2.74 -8.92
N TYR A 39 2.72 -1.60 -8.49
CA TYR A 39 3.41 -0.76 -7.53
C TYR A 39 2.43 -0.10 -6.57
N ILE A 40 2.94 0.45 -5.48
CA ILE A 40 2.17 1.26 -4.55
C ILE A 40 2.72 2.68 -4.54
N PRO A 41 1.90 3.69 -4.84
CA PRO A 41 2.35 5.08 -4.80
C PRO A 41 2.88 5.48 -3.43
N GLY A 42 3.99 6.22 -3.39
CA GLY A 42 4.58 6.72 -2.15
C GLY A 42 3.60 7.52 -1.29
N LYS A 43 2.69 8.28 -1.93
CA LYS A 43 1.61 9.00 -1.22
C LYS A 43 0.67 8.07 -0.43
N THR A 44 0.40 6.87 -0.95
CA THR A 44 -0.45 5.87 -0.30
C THR A 44 0.28 5.24 0.89
N ILE A 45 1.57 4.94 0.72
CA ILE A 45 2.44 4.42 1.80
C ILE A 45 2.55 5.46 2.91
N LYS A 46 2.80 6.73 2.55
CA LYS A 46 2.88 7.85 3.48
C LYS A 46 1.61 7.98 4.33
N GLY A 47 0.42 7.95 3.70
CA GLY A 47 -0.85 8.05 4.41
C GLY A 47 -1.05 6.92 5.42
N LEU A 48 -0.74 5.68 5.01
CA LEU A 48 -0.88 4.50 5.86
C LEU A 48 0.11 4.49 7.04
N ILE A 49 1.37 4.88 6.79
CA ILE A 49 2.38 4.97 7.85
C ILE A 49 2.08 6.12 8.80
N ARG A 50 1.57 7.25 8.29
CA ARG A 50 1.11 8.35 9.13
C ARG A 50 0.02 7.90 10.11
N GLU A 51 -1.02 7.23 9.63
CA GLU A 51 -2.09 6.66 10.47
C GLU A 51 -1.51 5.72 11.54
N ALA A 52 -0.59 4.83 11.17
CA ALA A 52 0.05 3.92 12.11
C ALA A 52 0.92 4.64 13.16
N VAL A 53 1.60 5.73 12.79
CA VAL A 53 2.38 6.55 13.72
C VAL A 53 1.44 7.32 14.68
N GLU A 54 0.31 7.82 14.19
CA GLU A 54 -0.75 8.44 14.99
C GLU A 54 -1.26 7.48 16.06
N ASP A 55 -1.63 6.27 15.65
CA ASP A 55 -2.13 5.22 16.55
C ASP A 55 -1.06 4.82 17.60
N TYR A 56 0.19 4.66 17.16
CA TYR A 56 1.30 4.33 18.05
C TYR A 56 1.58 5.45 19.06
N ALA A 57 1.63 6.71 18.62
CA ALA A 57 1.85 7.87 19.48
C ALA A 57 0.75 8.02 20.51
N ALA A 58 -0.52 7.87 20.10
CA ALA A 58 -1.67 7.91 20.99
C ALA A 58 -1.60 6.80 22.06
N LEU A 59 -1.26 5.58 21.67
CA LEU A 59 -1.14 4.45 22.59
C LEU A 59 -0.01 4.64 23.61
N ARG A 60 1.08 5.31 23.23
CA ARG A 60 2.25 5.53 24.08
C ARG A 60 2.25 6.88 24.81
N GLY A 61 1.28 7.76 24.55
CA GLY A 61 1.23 9.10 25.09
C GLY A 61 2.39 9.97 24.63
N LEU A 62 2.88 9.77 23.38
CA LEU A 62 3.96 10.54 22.79
C LEU A 62 3.40 11.83 22.20
N ASP A 63 4.00 12.96 22.57
CA ASP A 63 3.76 14.25 21.92
C ASP A 63 4.71 14.40 20.73
N MET A 64 4.18 14.26 19.51
CA MET A 64 4.97 14.28 18.28
C MET A 64 4.41 15.30 17.30
N ASP A 65 5.29 16.12 16.76
CA ASP A 65 4.95 17.02 15.65
C ASP A 65 4.87 16.23 14.33
N GLN A 66 3.71 15.61 14.11
CA GLN A 66 3.45 14.83 12.91
C GLN A 66 3.36 15.70 11.66
N GLU A 67 2.94 16.97 11.80
CA GLU A 67 2.87 17.90 10.68
C GLU A 67 4.26 18.22 10.14
N LYS A 68 5.27 18.29 11.00
CA LYS A 68 6.65 18.44 10.58
C LYS A 68 7.16 17.24 9.80
N ALA A 69 6.85 16.02 10.24
CA ALA A 69 7.32 14.78 9.60
C ALA A 69 6.56 14.50 8.30
N PHE A 70 5.23 14.50 8.36
CA PHE A 70 4.36 14.08 7.26
C PHE A 70 3.72 15.24 6.48
N GLY A 71 3.89 16.50 6.90
CA GLY A 71 3.19 17.65 6.32
C GLY A 71 1.72 17.70 6.69
N LYS A 72 1.07 18.81 6.37
CA LYS A 72 -0.39 18.96 6.56
C LYS A 72 -1.19 18.24 5.48
N ALA A 73 -2.39 17.80 5.82
CA ALA A 73 -3.33 17.32 4.81
C ALA A 73 -3.71 18.48 3.88
N ALA A 74 -3.56 18.31 2.57
CA ALA A 74 -3.89 19.36 1.60
C ALA A 74 -5.39 19.66 1.67
N THR A 75 -5.73 20.91 1.99
CA THR A 75 -7.05 21.47 1.72
C THR A 75 -6.99 22.15 0.34
N ALA A 76 -8.13 22.22 -0.36
CA ALA A 76 -8.17 22.63 -1.78
C ALA A 76 -7.67 24.06 -2.07
N GLU A 77 -7.35 24.87 -1.07
CA GLU A 77 -7.11 26.30 -1.22
C GLU A 77 -5.70 26.79 -0.81
N GLU A 78 -4.85 25.95 -0.18
CA GLU A 78 -3.52 26.40 0.25
C GLU A 78 -2.42 25.39 -0.11
N ALA A 79 -1.32 25.87 -0.69
CA ALA A 79 -0.08 25.12 -0.81
C ALA A 79 0.54 24.97 0.59
N LEU A 80 0.26 23.82 1.22
CA LEU A 80 0.73 23.55 2.58
C LEU A 80 2.19 23.06 2.58
N PRO A 81 2.96 23.35 3.64
CA PRO A 81 4.33 22.89 3.75
C PRO A 81 4.40 21.35 3.67
N SER A 82 5.26 20.86 2.78
CA SER A 82 5.57 19.45 2.68
C SER A 82 6.29 19.00 3.96
N GLY A 83 5.96 17.79 4.45
CA GLY A 83 6.71 17.20 5.55
C GLY A 83 8.17 16.90 5.17
N THR A 84 9.00 16.66 6.18
CA THR A 84 10.43 16.35 5.98
C THR A 84 10.65 14.96 5.37
N LEU A 85 9.76 14.00 5.66
CA LEU A 85 9.86 12.64 5.15
C LEU A 85 9.40 12.55 3.70
N PHE A 86 10.20 11.91 2.85
CA PHE A 86 9.85 11.61 1.48
C PHE A 86 9.71 10.09 1.29
N PHE A 87 8.64 9.67 0.63
CA PHE A 87 8.30 8.27 0.41
C PHE A 87 8.39 7.93 -1.06
N THR A 88 9.25 6.99 -1.43
CA THR A 88 9.30 6.47 -2.79
C THR A 88 8.09 5.54 -3.05
N ASN A 89 7.81 5.27 -4.33
CA ASN A 89 6.89 4.20 -4.66
C ASN A 89 7.46 2.86 -4.20
N ALA A 90 6.58 1.94 -3.77
CA ALA A 90 6.99 0.57 -3.52
C ALA A 90 6.86 -0.26 -4.81
N THR A 91 7.95 -0.92 -5.19
CA THR A 91 8.07 -1.72 -6.42
C THR A 91 8.64 -3.10 -6.11
N LEU A 92 8.53 -4.01 -7.07
CA LEU A 92 9.27 -5.28 -7.03
C LEU A 92 10.78 -5.02 -7.00
N LYS A 93 11.57 -6.00 -6.54
CA LYS A 93 13.02 -5.94 -6.71
C LYS A 93 13.39 -5.91 -8.19
N GLU A 94 14.47 -5.21 -8.53
CA GLU A 94 14.89 -5.01 -9.90
C GLU A 94 15.13 -6.34 -10.65
N ASP A 95 15.76 -7.31 -9.98
CA ASP A 95 16.03 -8.63 -10.57
C ASP A 95 14.75 -9.41 -10.84
N GLU A 96 13.78 -9.35 -9.91
CA GLU A 96 12.47 -9.97 -10.06
C GLU A 96 11.69 -9.32 -11.19
N ALA A 97 11.65 -7.99 -11.22
CA ALA A 97 10.99 -7.21 -12.28
C ALA A 97 11.57 -7.53 -13.66
N LYS A 98 12.90 -7.56 -13.79
CA LYS A 98 13.58 -7.94 -15.03
C LYS A 98 13.24 -9.37 -15.47
N SER A 99 13.19 -10.31 -14.53
CA SER A 99 12.83 -11.70 -14.81
C SER A 99 11.41 -11.83 -15.33
N ILE A 100 10.45 -11.15 -14.71
CA ILE A 100 9.05 -11.15 -15.12
C ILE A 100 8.91 -10.59 -16.54
N LEU A 101 9.51 -9.43 -16.81
CA LEU A 101 9.43 -8.77 -18.12
C LEU A 101 10.13 -9.56 -19.23
N SER A 102 11.28 -10.16 -18.93
CA SER A 102 12.02 -10.96 -19.93
C SER A 102 11.29 -12.24 -20.32
N ASN A 103 10.43 -12.76 -19.44
CA ASN A 103 9.62 -13.94 -19.72
C ASN A 103 8.20 -13.60 -20.20
N HIS A 104 7.83 -12.32 -20.28
CA HIS A 104 6.50 -11.84 -20.69
C HIS A 104 5.36 -12.47 -19.86
N VAL A 105 5.53 -12.48 -18.53
CA VAL A 105 4.55 -13.10 -17.60
C VAL A 105 3.91 -12.08 -16.64
N GLU A 106 4.00 -10.79 -16.95
CA GLU A 106 3.42 -9.71 -16.14
C GLU A 106 1.92 -9.86 -15.90
N ASP A 107 1.17 -10.38 -16.87
CA ASP A 107 -0.27 -10.61 -16.74
C ASP A 107 -0.62 -11.67 -15.68
N LEU A 108 0.30 -12.60 -15.41
CA LEU A 108 0.10 -13.63 -14.37
C LEU A 108 0.16 -13.06 -12.94
N LEU A 109 0.59 -11.81 -12.78
CA LEU A 109 0.58 -11.11 -11.50
C LEU A 109 -0.83 -10.71 -11.06
N TYR A 110 -1.83 -10.82 -11.94
CA TYR A 110 -3.17 -10.31 -11.70
C TYR A 110 -4.23 -11.39 -11.78
N VAL A 111 -5.21 -11.29 -10.89
CA VAL A 111 -6.36 -12.23 -10.84
C VAL A 111 -7.63 -11.46 -10.57
N ASN A 112 -8.64 -11.70 -11.37
CA ASN A 112 -9.97 -11.15 -11.16
C ASN A 112 -10.69 -11.90 -10.03
N LYS A 113 -11.21 -11.15 -9.06
CA LYS A 113 -12.04 -11.64 -7.97
C LYS A 113 -13.46 -11.13 -8.13
N VAL A 114 -14.38 -12.08 -8.15
CA VAL A 114 -15.81 -11.78 -8.29
C VAL A 114 -16.46 -11.78 -6.92
N ALA A 115 -17.30 -10.80 -6.66
CA ALA A 115 -18.11 -10.69 -5.44
C ALA A 115 -19.54 -10.29 -5.80
N THR A 116 -20.49 -10.80 -5.02
CA THR A 116 -21.91 -10.44 -5.12
C THR A 116 -22.40 -9.89 -3.78
N ALA A 117 -23.42 -9.04 -3.81
CA ALA A 117 -24.14 -8.66 -2.60
C ALA A 117 -25.25 -9.67 -2.32
N ILE A 118 -25.42 -10.04 -1.05
CA ILE A 118 -26.49 -10.91 -0.57
C ILE A 118 -27.54 -10.01 0.09
N ASP A 119 -28.81 -10.22 -0.27
CA ASP A 119 -29.93 -9.59 0.41
C ASP A 119 -30.05 -10.21 1.83
N GLU A 120 -29.87 -9.38 2.86
CA GLU A 120 -29.89 -9.83 4.26
C GLU A 120 -31.25 -10.41 4.69
N LYS A 121 -32.35 -10.02 4.03
CA LYS A 121 -33.70 -10.50 4.38
C LYS A 121 -33.99 -11.88 3.83
N ASN A 122 -33.54 -12.15 2.63
CA ASN A 122 -33.93 -13.35 1.88
C ASN A 122 -32.77 -14.33 1.71
N GLY A 123 -31.52 -13.93 2.03
CA GLY A 123 -30.33 -14.74 1.82
C GLY A 123 -29.99 -15.01 0.35
N ILE A 124 -30.62 -14.28 -0.58
CA ILE A 124 -30.48 -14.46 -2.03
C ILE A 124 -29.52 -13.41 -2.58
N THR A 125 -28.80 -13.74 -3.63
CA THR A 125 -27.95 -12.79 -4.36
C THR A 125 -28.81 -11.67 -4.95
N GLN A 126 -28.44 -10.41 -4.69
CA GLN A 126 -29.11 -9.27 -5.29
C GLN A 126 -28.83 -9.23 -6.81
N GLU A 127 -29.87 -8.97 -7.60
CA GLU A 127 -29.72 -8.76 -9.04
C GLU A 127 -28.80 -7.54 -9.31
N HIS A 128 -27.99 -7.62 -10.34
CA HIS A 128 -27.01 -6.57 -10.73
C HIS A 128 -25.97 -6.23 -9.67
N SER A 129 -25.70 -7.11 -8.69
CA SER A 129 -24.71 -6.89 -7.64
C SER A 129 -23.34 -7.53 -7.93
N LEU A 130 -23.17 -8.17 -9.07
CA LEU A 130 -21.91 -8.75 -9.48
C LEU A 130 -20.87 -7.66 -9.65
N ARG A 131 -19.76 -7.80 -8.95
CA ARG A 131 -18.60 -6.90 -9.03
C ARG A 131 -17.35 -7.72 -9.27
N THR A 132 -16.60 -7.33 -10.27
CA THR A 132 -15.31 -7.93 -10.59
C THR A 132 -14.21 -6.95 -10.23
N ILE A 133 -13.31 -7.37 -9.36
CA ILE A 133 -12.18 -6.55 -8.91
C ILE A 133 -10.89 -7.26 -9.32
N GLU A 134 -10.05 -6.58 -10.10
CA GLU A 134 -8.70 -7.05 -10.37
C GLU A 134 -7.88 -6.99 -9.08
N THR A 135 -7.12 -8.02 -8.77
CA THR A 135 -6.24 -8.08 -7.61
C THR A 135 -4.85 -8.51 -8.04
N THR A 136 -3.83 -8.02 -7.37
CA THR A 136 -2.46 -8.53 -7.50
C THR A 136 -2.28 -9.75 -6.61
N ILE A 137 -1.58 -10.76 -7.09
CA ILE A 137 -1.20 -11.93 -6.29
C ILE A 137 -0.28 -11.52 -5.13
N PRO A 138 -0.17 -12.35 -4.07
CA PRO A 138 0.81 -12.10 -3.01
C PRO A 138 2.22 -11.95 -3.57
N CYS A 139 2.87 -10.85 -3.24
CA CYS A 139 4.24 -10.53 -3.64
C CYS A 139 4.91 -9.67 -2.59
N THR A 140 6.20 -9.38 -2.78
CA THR A 140 6.96 -8.49 -1.91
C THR A 140 7.36 -7.23 -2.67
N LEU A 141 7.06 -6.07 -2.09
CA LEU A 141 7.45 -4.77 -2.63
C LEU A 141 8.43 -4.07 -1.71
N TYR A 142 9.24 -3.19 -2.28
CA TYR A 142 10.27 -2.44 -1.59
C TYR A 142 10.13 -0.95 -1.87
N ALA A 143 10.27 -0.14 -0.83
CA ALA A 143 10.27 1.31 -0.91
C ALA A 143 11.32 1.90 0.03
N THR A 144 11.62 3.18 -0.13
CA THR A 144 12.55 3.89 0.75
C THR A 144 11.86 5.12 1.34
N ILE A 145 12.06 5.33 2.63
CA ILE A 145 11.70 6.57 3.32
C ILE A 145 12.99 7.38 3.46
N LEU A 146 13.06 8.54 2.83
CA LEU A 146 14.22 9.42 2.85
C LEU A 146 14.12 10.44 3.99
N TYR A 147 15.28 10.93 4.42
CA TYR A 147 15.45 12.03 5.39
C TYR A 147 14.93 11.72 6.80
N VAL A 148 15.02 10.46 7.21
CA VAL A 148 14.61 10.01 8.55
C VAL A 148 15.66 10.41 9.58
N ASP A 149 15.26 11.05 10.69
CA ASP A 149 16.11 11.23 11.86
C ASP A 149 16.06 10.01 12.79
N ASP A 150 16.97 9.95 13.78
CA ASP A 150 17.10 8.76 14.63
C ASP A 150 15.89 8.56 15.56
N ASP A 151 15.27 9.64 16.03
CA ASP A 151 14.09 9.57 16.89
C ASP A 151 12.89 9.05 16.09
N MET A 152 12.71 9.54 14.87
CA MET A 152 11.64 9.09 13.96
C MET A 152 11.83 7.64 13.53
N GLU A 153 13.07 7.16 13.34
CA GLU A 153 13.31 5.75 12.99
C GLU A 153 12.73 4.81 14.03
N CYS A 154 12.98 5.05 15.33
CA CYS A 154 12.46 4.21 16.40
C CYS A 154 10.92 4.17 16.38
N VAL A 155 10.29 5.32 16.12
CA VAL A 155 8.83 5.43 16.02
C VAL A 155 8.32 4.70 14.80
N LEU A 156 8.94 4.88 13.64
CA LEU A 156 8.57 4.17 12.41
C LEU A 156 8.70 2.67 12.57
N GLU A 157 9.82 2.15 13.12
CA GLU A 157 10.01 0.72 13.32
C GLU A 157 8.90 0.11 14.19
N ALA A 158 8.49 0.81 15.25
CA ALA A 158 7.40 0.38 16.10
C ALA A 158 6.02 0.48 15.41
N ALA A 159 5.75 1.60 14.73
CA ALA A 159 4.47 1.88 14.09
C ALA A 159 4.19 0.95 12.90
N LEU A 160 5.20 0.55 12.12
CA LEU A 160 5.04 -0.40 11.02
C LEU A 160 4.41 -1.73 11.45
N GLY A 161 4.62 -2.12 12.72
CA GLY A 161 4.00 -3.31 13.31
C GLY A 161 2.47 -3.23 13.43
N PHE A 162 1.87 -2.05 13.39
CA PHE A 162 0.42 -1.84 13.45
C PHE A 162 -0.25 -2.09 12.10
N ILE A 163 0.48 -1.98 10.99
CA ILE A 163 -0.06 -2.16 9.65
C ILE A 163 -0.18 -3.65 9.35
N LYS A 164 -1.41 -4.17 9.35
CA LYS A 164 -1.70 -5.59 9.09
C LYS A 164 -2.35 -5.82 7.72
N HIS A 165 -2.97 -4.78 7.17
CA HIS A 165 -3.68 -4.85 5.90
C HIS A 165 -3.51 -3.54 5.13
N MET A 166 -3.48 -3.65 3.81
CA MET A 166 -3.36 -2.51 2.91
C MET A 166 -4.26 -2.69 1.68
N GLY A 167 -4.78 -1.58 1.17
CA GLY A 167 -5.61 -1.55 -0.05
C GLY A 167 -7.10 -1.75 0.21
N THR A 168 -7.85 -1.98 -0.85
CA THR A 168 -9.31 -2.17 -0.81
C THR A 168 -9.67 -3.58 -0.36
N GLY A 169 -10.80 -3.72 0.35
CA GLY A 169 -11.31 -5.03 0.76
C GLY A 169 -10.60 -5.65 1.97
N ARG A 170 -9.92 -4.84 2.78
CA ARG A 170 -9.20 -5.27 4.01
C ARG A 170 -10.04 -6.17 4.92
N ASN A 171 -11.35 -5.92 5.06
CA ASN A 171 -12.26 -6.71 5.88
C ASN A 171 -12.81 -7.95 5.16
N ARG A 172 -12.39 -8.21 3.91
CA ARG A 172 -12.82 -9.33 3.07
C ARG A 172 -11.67 -10.28 2.72
N GLY A 173 -10.58 -10.25 3.51
CA GLY A 173 -9.42 -11.12 3.34
C GLY A 173 -8.38 -10.65 2.33
N PHE A 174 -8.54 -9.46 1.75
CA PHE A 174 -7.55 -8.89 0.85
C PHE A 174 -6.50 -8.06 1.59
N GLY A 175 -5.32 -7.93 0.97
CA GLY A 175 -4.26 -7.01 1.37
C GLY A 175 -3.62 -7.32 2.71
N ARG A 176 -3.74 -8.56 3.23
CA ARG A 176 -3.00 -8.94 4.43
C ARG A 176 -1.51 -8.80 4.16
N CYS A 177 -0.83 -8.00 4.98
CA CYS A 177 0.57 -7.66 4.75
C CYS A 177 1.35 -7.50 6.05
N LYS A 178 2.67 -7.43 5.88
CA LYS A 178 3.62 -7.07 6.93
C LYS A 178 4.59 -6.03 6.39
N PHE A 179 4.72 -4.94 7.12
CA PHE A 179 5.75 -3.94 6.91
C PHE A 179 6.92 -4.21 7.83
N SER A 180 8.13 -4.06 7.32
CA SER A 180 9.37 -4.18 8.10
C SER A 180 10.46 -3.29 7.52
N ILE A 181 11.39 -2.86 8.37
CA ILE A 181 12.62 -2.19 7.92
C ILE A 181 13.58 -3.28 7.44
N GLU A 182 14.09 -3.12 6.22
CA GLU A 182 15.14 -3.97 5.71
C GLU A 182 16.47 -3.49 6.33
N LYS A 183 16.93 -4.18 7.37
CA LYS A 183 18.24 -3.91 7.94
C LYS A 183 19.27 -4.32 6.88
N GLY A 184 19.99 -3.34 6.34
CA GLY A 184 20.99 -3.56 5.30
C GLY A 184 21.91 -4.72 5.70
N GLY A 185 21.81 -5.83 4.97
CA GLY A 185 22.85 -6.83 5.03
C GLY A 185 24.13 -6.16 4.54
N LYS A 186 25.15 -6.13 5.39
CA LYS A 186 26.50 -5.84 4.90
C LYS A 186 26.76 -6.81 3.75
N ALA A 187 26.89 -6.24 2.53
CA ALA A 187 27.45 -6.97 1.42
C ALA A 187 28.87 -7.43 1.77
#